data_bc248a8f684781cbadc0874b38792bb7
#
_entry.id   bc248a8f684781cbadc0874b38792bb7
#
_cell.length_a   1.000
_cell.length_b   1.000
_cell.length_c   1.000
_cell.angle_alpha   90.00
_cell.angle_beta   90.00
_cell.angle_gamma   90.00
#
_symmetry.space_group_name_H-M   'P 1'
#
loop_
_entity.id
_entity.type
_entity.pdbx_description
1 polymer ?
#
loop_
_entity_poly.entity_id
_entity_poly.type
_entity_poly.pdbx_seq_one_letter_code
_entity_poly.pdbx_strand_id
1 'polypeptide(L)'
;MITPMTSNDPLVDALAARLRQIDLVAWQRITTWAEESELSFEDLRLLLALMLKREDDPAAVSELGDLAGLSLDVAYPAIHSLRRRGYLREDQRHYSLSDQGQELIAELNAAHREGIQAYVDQLEEDDRQRLREALASLR
;
A
#
# COMPACT_ATOMS: atom_id res chain seq x y z
N MET A 1 0.46 24.46 -26.60
CA MET A 1 1.61 23.64 -26.10
C MET A 1 1.44 23.42 -24.62
N ILE A 2 1.56 22.17 -24.24
CA ILE A 2 1.47 21.82 -22.85
C ILE A 2 2.83 22.06 -22.20
N THR A 3 2.87 23.01 -21.29
CA THR A 3 4.05 23.23 -20.49
C THR A 3 4.17 22.07 -19.50
N PRO A 4 5.31 21.37 -19.44
CA PRO A 4 5.48 20.37 -18.42
C PRO A 4 5.23 20.99 -17.06
N MET A 5 4.36 20.38 -16.29
CA MET A 5 4.08 20.83 -14.93
C MET A 5 5.22 20.40 -14.02
N THR A 6 6.42 20.88 -14.34
CA THR A 6 7.53 20.67 -13.44
C THR A 6 7.41 21.67 -12.31
N SER A 7 7.11 21.14 -11.13
CA SER A 7 7.14 21.98 -9.95
C SER A 7 8.57 22.45 -9.69
N ASN A 8 8.73 23.73 -9.47
CA ASN A 8 10.01 24.28 -9.01
C ASN A 8 10.09 24.33 -7.50
N ASP A 9 9.17 23.66 -6.82
CA ASP A 9 9.15 23.61 -5.37
C ASP A 9 10.23 22.64 -4.87
N PRO A 10 11.25 23.10 -4.16
CA PRO A 10 12.31 22.23 -3.63
C PRO A 10 11.78 21.16 -2.69
N LEU A 11 10.68 21.43 -1.99
CA LEU A 11 10.07 20.45 -1.09
C LEU A 11 9.53 19.25 -1.87
N VAL A 12 8.85 19.51 -2.98
CA VAL A 12 8.33 18.45 -3.85
C VAL A 12 9.47 17.59 -4.39
N ASP A 13 10.53 18.21 -4.85
CA ASP A 13 11.70 17.50 -5.38
C ASP A 13 12.37 16.66 -4.29
N ALA A 14 12.52 17.20 -3.10
CA ALA A 14 13.13 16.50 -1.97
C ALA A 14 12.29 15.29 -1.55
N LEU A 15 10.97 15.48 -1.44
CA LEU A 15 10.06 14.38 -1.09
C LEU A 15 10.06 13.30 -2.17
N ALA A 16 10.01 13.69 -3.45
CA ALA A 16 10.02 12.75 -4.55
C ALA A 16 11.31 11.90 -4.53
N ALA A 17 12.45 12.52 -4.29
CA ALA A 17 13.72 11.81 -4.21
C ALA A 17 13.73 10.80 -3.04
N ARG A 18 13.25 11.23 -1.88
CA ARG A 18 13.21 10.34 -0.68
C ARG A 18 12.22 9.20 -0.86
N LEU A 19 11.04 9.51 -1.41
CA LEU A 19 10.03 8.47 -1.66
C LEU A 19 10.55 7.42 -2.63
N ARG A 20 11.28 7.82 -3.67
CA ARG A 20 11.88 6.86 -4.60
C ARG A 20 12.87 5.93 -3.90
N GLN A 21 13.68 6.47 -3.00
CA GLN A 21 14.63 5.66 -2.23
C GLN A 21 13.94 4.68 -1.29
N ILE A 22 12.92 5.16 -0.59
CA ILE A 22 12.12 4.34 0.32
C ILE A 22 11.41 3.23 -0.47
N ASP A 23 10.75 3.61 -1.56
CA ASP A 23 9.98 2.69 -2.38
C ASP A 23 10.86 1.59 -2.98
N LEU A 24 12.06 1.93 -3.41
CA LEU A 24 12.95 0.94 -4.01
C LEU A 24 13.26 -0.19 -3.02
N VAL A 25 13.53 0.15 -1.78
CA VAL A 25 13.86 -0.84 -0.75
C VAL A 25 12.59 -1.55 -0.25
N ALA A 26 11.54 -0.79 0.05
CA ALA A 26 10.28 -1.34 0.55
C ALA A 26 9.62 -2.23 -0.49
N TRP A 27 9.65 -1.84 -1.76
CA TRP A 27 9.01 -2.61 -2.83
C TRP A 27 9.68 -3.95 -3.06
N GLN A 28 11.00 -4.04 -2.89
CA GLN A 28 11.68 -5.33 -2.98
C GLN A 28 11.16 -6.31 -1.94
N ARG A 29 10.94 -5.86 -0.72
CA ARG A 29 10.39 -6.70 0.35
C ARG A 29 8.95 -7.13 0.05
N ILE A 30 8.14 -6.18 -0.41
CA ILE A 30 6.74 -6.42 -0.73
C ILE A 30 6.62 -7.39 -1.91
N THR A 31 7.39 -7.21 -2.97
CA THR A 31 7.30 -8.08 -4.15
C THR A 31 7.78 -9.51 -3.84
N THR A 32 8.82 -9.66 -3.05
CA THR A 32 9.28 -10.98 -2.61
C THR A 32 8.18 -11.68 -1.81
N TRP A 33 7.60 -10.97 -0.86
CA TRP A 33 6.49 -11.51 -0.07
C TRP A 33 5.29 -11.87 -0.95
N ALA A 34 4.94 -11.01 -1.91
CA ALA A 34 3.81 -11.25 -2.80
C ALA A 34 4.02 -12.49 -3.68
N GLU A 35 5.24 -12.69 -4.18
CA GLU A 35 5.58 -13.88 -4.96
C GLU A 35 5.47 -15.14 -4.11
N GLU A 36 5.99 -15.12 -2.90
CA GLU A 36 5.90 -16.24 -1.96
C GLU A 36 4.46 -16.55 -1.58
N SER A 37 3.61 -15.54 -1.53
CA SER A 37 2.20 -15.66 -1.18
C SER A 37 1.31 -15.90 -2.40
N GLU A 38 1.87 -15.99 -3.59
CA GLU A 38 1.15 -16.19 -4.85
C GLU A 38 0.09 -15.11 -5.10
N LEU A 39 0.47 -13.85 -4.84
CA LEU A 39 -0.39 -12.70 -5.06
C LEU A 39 0.01 -11.96 -6.34
N SER A 40 -0.99 -11.58 -7.12
CA SER A 40 -0.77 -10.74 -8.31
C SER A 40 -0.62 -9.28 -7.92
N PHE A 41 -0.20 -8.46 -8.89
CA PHE A 41 -0.12 -7.01 -8.71
C PHE A 41 -1.50 -6.44 -8.35
N GLU A 42 -2.55 -6.90 -9.01
CA GLU A 42 -3.92 -6.47 -8.76
C GLU A 42 -4.38 -6.86 -7.35
N ASP A 43 -4.04 -8.07 -6.92
CA ASP A 43 -4.31 -8.52 -5.55
C ASP A 43 -3.66 -7.58 -4.54
N LEU A 44 -2.41 -7.23 -4.78
CA LEU A 44 -1.66 -6.35 -3.90
C LEU A 44 -2.28 -4.97 -3.81
N ARG A 45 -2.72 -4.41 -4.95
CA ARG A 45 -3.39 -3.13 -4.99
C ARG A 45 -4.70 -3.14 -4.18
N LEU A 46 -5.46 -4.22 -4.31
CA LEU A 46 -6.71 -4.37 -3.56
C LEU A 46 -6.46 -4.52 -2.06
N LEU A 47 -5.43 -5.27 -1.69
CA LEU A 47 -5.07 -5.42 -0.28
C LEU A 47 -4.63 -4.09 0.32
N LEU A 48 -3.87 -3.29 -0.42
CA LEU A 48 -3.49 -1.94 0.02
C LEU A 48 -4.72 -1.05 0.19
N ALA A 49 -5.68 -1.12 -0.73
CA ALA A 49 -6.94 -0.38 -0.63
C ALA A 49 -7.72 -0.79 0.62
N LEU A 50 -7.77 -2.10 0.91
CA LEU A 50 -8.45 -2.62 2.10
C LEU A 50 -7.76 -2.17 3.40
N MET A 51 -6.45 -1.98 3.38
CA MET A 51 -5.73 -1.44 4.53
C MET A 51 -6.15 -0.01 4.86
N LEU A 52 -6.58 0.76 3.85
CA LEU A 52 -7.05 2.13 4.03
C LEU A 52 -8.49 2.18 4.54
N LYS A 53 -9.23 1.09 4.41
CA LYS A 53 -10.61 0.99 4.91
C LYS A 53 -10.60 0.48 6.34
N ARG A 54 -11.63 0.86 7.08
CA ARG A 54 -11.84 0.33 8.44
C ARG A 54 -12.36 -1.10 8.33
N GLU A 55 -11.94 -1.95 9.25
CA GLU A 55 -12.31 -3.38 9.27
C GLU A 55 -13.81 -3.62 9.25
N ASP A 56 -14.55 -2.73 9.89
CA ASP A 56 -16.00 -2.83 10.05
C ASP A 56 -16.78 -2.08 8.97
N ASP A 57 -16.09 -1.63 7.90
CA ASP A 57 -16.72 -0.86 6.84
C ASP A 57 -16.60 -1.61 5.51
N PRO A 58 -17.55 -2.55 5.25
CA PRO A 58 -17.51 -3.33 4.01
C PRO A 58 -17.65 -2.43 2.79
N ALA A 59 -17.00 -2.81 1.72
CA ALA A 59 -16.92 -2.04 0.50
C ALA A 59 -17.42 -2.80 -0.72
N ALA A 60 -18.11 -2.11 -1.61
CA ALA A 60 -18.50 -2.65 -2.91
C ALA A 60 -17.29 -2.76 -3.83
N VAL A 61 -17.40 -3.60 -4.86
CA VAL A 61 -16.32 -3.79 -5.84
C VAL A 61 -15.90 -2.48 -6.49
N SER A 62 -16.89 -1.63 -6.85
CA SER A 62 -16.60 -0.33 -7.47
C SER A 62 -15.79 0.57 -6.54
N GLU A 63 -16.11 0.59 -5.26
CA GLU A 63 -15.41 1.38 -4.27
C GLU A 63 -13.96 0.90 -4.10
N LEU A 64 -13.78 -0.41 -3.98
CA LEU A 64 -12.44 -1.00 -3.86
C LEU A 64 -11.62 -0.79 -5.12
N GLY A 65 -12.24 -0.93 -6.29
CA GLY A 65 -11.57 -0.67 -7.55
C GLY A 65 -11.09 0.77 -7.65
N ASP A 66 -11.93 1.74 -7.28
CA ASP A 66 -11.56 3.16 -7.29
C ASP A 66 -10.39 3.42 -6.34
N LEU A 67 -10.44 2.91 -5.12
CA LEU A 67 -9.36 3.06 -4.16
C LEU A 67 -8.06 2.42 -4.63
N ALA A 68 -8.16 1.27 -5.29
CA ALA A 68 -7.00 0.55 -5.79
C ALA A 68 -6.46 1.09 -7.12
N GLY A 69 -7.22 1.98 -7.78
CA GLY A 69 -6.86 2.47 -9.10
C GLY A 69 -7.05 1.42 -10.18
N LEU A 70 -8.03 0.53 -10.03
CA LEU A 70 -8.33 -0.56 -10.96
C LEU A 70 -9.70 -0.37 -11.57
N SER A 71 -9.85 -0.70 -12.85
CA SER A 71 -11.16 -0.75 -13.49
C SER A 71 -11.97 -1.91 -12.92
N LEU A 72 -13.29 -1.87 -13.07
CA LEU A 72 -14.17 -2.95 -12.63
C LEU A 72 -13.81 -4.28 -13.28
N ASP A 73 -13.44 -4.26 -14.56
CA ASP A 73 -13.07 -5.46 -15.31
C ASP A 73 -11.84 -6.16 -14.71
N VAL A 74 -10.96 -5.42 -14.09
CA VAL A 74 -9.75 -5.95 -13.44
C VAL A 74 -10.03 -6.26 -11.97
N ALA A 75 -10.72 -5.37 -11.27
CA ALA A 75 -10.98 -5.52 -9.83
C ALA A 75 -11.89 -6.72 -9.53
N TYR A 76 -12.92 -6.93 -10.33
CA TYR A 76 -13.91 -7.95 -10.07
C TYR A 76 -13.31 -9.37 -10.01
N PRO A 77 -12.53 -9.83 -11.00
CA PRO A 77 -11.92 -11.15 -10.92
C PRO A 77 -10.93 -11.29 -9.76
N ALA A 78 -10.19 -10.23 -9.46
CA ALA A 78 -9.21 -10.25 -8.38
C ALA A 78 -9.89 -10.36 -7.02
N ILE A 79 -10.99 -9.64 -6.81
CA ILE A 79 -11.78 -9.72 -5.58
C ILE A 79 -12.36 -11.13 -5.42
N HIS A 80 -12.89 -11.69 -6.49
CA HIS A 80 -13.41 -13.05 -6.47
C HIS A 80 -12.33 -14.09 -6.15
N SER A 81 -11.13 -13.90 -6.69
CA SER A 81 -10.00 -14.78 -6.39
C SER A 81 -9.62 -14.69 -4.91
N LEU A 82 -9.50 -13.48 -4.38
CA LEU A 82 -9.17 -13.29 -2.96
C LEU A 82 -10.23 -13.89 -2.05
N ARG A 83 -11.51 -13.75 -2.44
CA ARG A 83 -12.60 -14.35 -1.67
C ARG A 83 -12.52 -15.87 -1.67
N ARG A 84 -12.32 -16.48 -2.84
CA ARG A 84 -12.20 -17.94 -2.96
C ARG A 84 -11.03 -18.50 -2.16
N ARG A 85 -9.96 -17.71 -2.05
CA ARG A 85 -8.78 -18.09 -1.27
C ARG A 85 -8.96 -17.87 0.23
N GLY A 86 -10.11 -17.34 0.65
CA GLY A 86 -10.45 -17.17 2.05
C GLY A 86 -10.01 -15.87 2.67
N TYR A 87 -9.52 -14.91 1.88
CA TYR A 87 -9.02 -13.64 2.41
C TYR A 87 -10.10 -12.58 2.58
N LEU A 88 -11.25 -12.75 1.91
CA LEU A 88 -12.35 -11.79 1.99
C LEU A 88 -13.64 -12.48 2.43
N ARG A 89 -14.44 -11.73 3.17
CA ARG A 89 -15.83 -12.07 3.45
C ARG A 89 -16.70 -11.27 2.50
N GLU A 90 -17.84 -11.86 2.10
CA GLU A 90 -18.84 -11.18 1.31
C GLU A 90 -20.16 -11.19 2.06
N ASP A 91 -20.80 -10.03 2.11
CA ASP A 91 -22.16 -9.87 2.64
C ASP A 91 -22.90 -8.90 1.73
N GLN A 92 -23.91 -9.39 1.01
CA GLN A 92 -24.72 -8.58 0.11
C GLN A 92 -23.91 -7.74 -0.86
N ARG A 93 -22.93 -8.38 -1.52
CA ARG A 93 -22.03 -7.76 -2.51
C ARG A 93 -21.11 -6.70 -1.92
N HIS A 94 -20.93 -6.70 -0.61
CA HIS A 94 -19.95 -5.89 0.07
C HIS A 94 -18.87 -6.80 0.64
N TYR A 95 -17.63 -6.35 0.59
CA TYR A 95 -16.46 -7.15 0.93
C TYR A 95 -15.70 -6.54 2.08
N SER A 96 -15.21 -7.39 2.95
CA SER A 96 -14.33 -7.02 4.04
C SER A 96 -13.30 -8.12 4.24
N LEU A 97 -12.25 -7.84 5.00
CA LEU A 97 -11.23 -8.83 5.30
C LEU A 97 -11.75 -9.92 6.23
N SER A 98 -11.50 -11.17 5.87
CA SER A 98 -11.68 -12.29 6.78
C SER A 98 -10.54 -12.30 7.81
N ASP A 99 -10.61 -13.21 8.78
CA ASP A 99 -9.51 -13.38 9.75
C ASP A 99 -8.20 -13.71 9.04
N GLN A 100 -8.25 -14.61 8.04
CA GLN A 100 -7.08 -14.92 7.20
C GLN A 100 -6.61 -13.69 6.41
N GLY A 101 -7.55 -12.88 5.92
CA GLY A 101 -7.22 -11.64 5.22
C GLY A 101 -6.52 -10.65 6.13
N GLN A 102 -6.93 -10.54 7.39
CA GLN A 102 -6.28 -9.69 8.37
C GLN A 102 -4.86 -10.15 8.66
N GLU A 103 -4.63 -11.47 8.75
CA GLU A 103 -3.30 -12.02 8.90
C GLU A 103 -2.42 -11.70 7.68
N LEU A 104 -2.98 -11.81 6.48
CA LEU A 104 -2.28 -11.49 5.25
C LEU A 104 -1.88 -10.01 5.21
N ILE A 105 -2.78 -9.13 5.62
CA ILE A 105 -2.51 -7.68 5.70
C ILE A 105 -1.42 -7.40 6.75
N ALA A 106 -1.43 -8.11 7.87
CA ALA A 106 -0.39 -7.95 8.89
C ALA A 106 0.98 -8.33 8.32
N GLU A 107 1.05 -9.39 7.53
CA GLU A 107 2.29 -9.79 6.84
C GLU A 107 2.75 -8.73 5.84
N LEU A 108 1.81 -8.18 5.04
CA LEU A 108 2.11 -7.10 4.10
C LEU A 108 2.66 -5.89 4.83
N ASN A 109 1.99 -5.50 5.91
CA ASN A 109 2.42 -4.37 6.71
C ASN A 109 3.83 -4.59 7.31
N ALA A 110 4.11 -5.82 7.76
CA ALA A 110 5.43 -6.16 8.29
C ALA A 110 6.50 -6.05 7.20
N ALA A 111 6.24 -6.56 6.00
CA ALA A 111 7.17 -6.45 4.88
C ALA A 111 7.45 -5.00 4.49
N HIS A 112 6.40 -4.18 4.48
CA HIS A 112 6.51 -2.75 4.21
C HIS A 112 7.34 -2.03 5.28
N ARG A 113 7.07 -2.34 6.54
CA ARG A 113 7.81 -1.75 7.67
C ARG A 113 9.28 -2.15 7.65
N GLU A 114 9.60 -3.39 7.29
CA GLU A 114 10.99 -3.82 7.15
C GLU A 114 11.74 -3.01 6.10
N GLY A 115 11.10 -2.72 4.97
CA GLY A 115 11.69 -1.89 3.93
C GLY A 115 11.94 -0.48 4.40
N ILE A 116 10.97 0.11 5.11
CA ILE A 116 11.12 1.46 5.69
C ILE A 116 12.22 1.46 6.74
N GLN A 117 12.26 0.43 7.59
CA GLN A 117 13.29 0.30 8.62
C GLN A 117 14.69 0.24 8.00
N ALA A 118 14.85 -0.51 6.91
CA ALA A 118 16.13 -0.59 6.21
C ALA A 118 16.59 0.77 5.70
N TYR A 119 15.65 1.61 5.22
CA TYR A 119 15.96 2.98 4.83
C TYR A 119 16.39 3.83 6.03
N VAL A 120 15.62 3.76 7.11
CA VAL A 120 15.88 4.54 8.33
C VAL A 120 17.24 4.17 8.93
N ASP A 121 17.61 2.90 8.89
CA ASP A 121 18.88 2.41 9.41
C ASP A 121 20.10 2.96 8.64
N GLN A 122 19.91 3.39 7.41
CA GLN A 122 20.96 4.00 6.59
C GLN A 122 21.16 5.49 6.93
N LEU A 123 20.22 6.10 7.63
CA LEU A 123 20.30 7.52 7.99
C LEU A 123 21.24 7.72 9.18
N GLU A 124 21.96 8.83 9.16
CA GLU A 124 22.74 9.26 10.33
C GLU A 124 21.78 9.71 11.45
N GLU A 125 22.25 9.65 12.68
CA GLU A 125 21.43 9.95 13.84
C GLU A 125 20.82 11.35 13.80
N ASP A 126 21.58 12.35 13.34
CA ASP A 126 21.07 13.72 13.21
C ASP A 126 19.91 13.79 12.21
N ASP A 127 20.03 13.09 11.09
CA ASP A 127 18.98 13.06 10.07
C ASP A 127 17.74 12.33 10.56
N ARG A 128 17.93 11.23 11.30
CA ARG A 128 16.79 10.52 11.93
C ARG A 128 16.05 11.43 12.88
N GLN A 129 16.77 12.19 13.68
CA GLN A 129 16.16 13.11 14.66
C GLN A 129 15.40 14.23 13.95
N ARG A 130 15.97 14.81 12.89
CA ARG A 130 15.30 15.84 12.10
C ARG A 130 14.02 15.31 11.46
N LEU A 131 14.07 14.09 10.91
CA LEU A 131 12.91 13.47 10.30
C LEU A 131 11.83 13.19 11.34
N ARG A 132 12.20 12.68 12.51
CA ARG A 132 11.29 12.42 13.61
C ARG A 132 10.57 13.69 14.05
N GLU A 133 11.30 14.79 14.19
CA GLU A 133 10.74 16.09 14.58
C GLU A 133 9.82 16.63 13.49
N ALA A 134 10.23 16.53 12.23
CA ALA A 134 9.43 17.01 11.11
C ALA A 134 8.09 16.25 11.02
N LEU A 135 8.11 14.93 11.15
CA LEU A 135 6.90 14.12 11.08
C LEU A 135 5.99 14.35 12.27
N ALA A 136 6.57 14.56 13.45
CA ALA A 136 5.79 14.84 14.67
C ALA A 136 5.04 16.17 14.59
N SER A 137 5.57 17.14 13.82
CA SER A 137 4.93 18.45 13.66
C SER A 137 3.91 18.49 12.54
N LEU A 138 3.84 17.48 11.68
CA LEU A 138 2.83 17.40 10.63
C LEU A 138 1.50 16.94 11.22
N ARG A 139 0.42 17.47 10.68
CA ARG A 139 -0.94 17.12 11.08
C ARG A 139 -1.67 16.38 10.00
#